data_51d24e7a8cab2edfe896e19af534efb7
#
_entry.id   51d24e7a8cab2edfe896e19af534efb7
#
_cell.length_a   1.000
_cell.length_b   1.000
_cell.length_c   1.000
_cell.angle_alpha   90.00
_cell.angle_beta   90.00
_cell.angle_gamma   90.00
#
_symmetry.space_group_name_H-M   'P 1'
#
loop_
_entity.id
_entity.type
_entity.pdbx_description
1 polymer ?
#
loop_
_entity_poly.entity_id
_entity_poly.type
_entity_poly.pdbx_seq_one_letter_code
_entity_poly.pdbx_strand_id
1 'polypeptide(L)'
;MTVPSAFRGAMRLPAIAAPMFLVSGPTLVAETCKAGVAGTFPALNARTPDELDAWLGTLNADLAAARAADPAAAVAPYGINLILHASNPRVAPDLELICKHKVPFVITSLGQPGEVVKAVHAYGGLVFSDVIHAYHARKAAAAGVDGIIAVASGAGGHAGTQNAFSLVREIREFWNGTL
;
A
#
# COMPACT_ATOMS: atom_id res chain seq x y z
N MET A 1 16.58 -7.96 -5.65
CA MET A 1 15.23 -7.51 -5.24
C MET A 1 15.28 -7.23 -3.75
N THR A 2 15.11 -5.98 -3.35
CA THR A 2 15.16 -5.60 -1.92
C THR A 2 13.75 -5.52 -1.37
N VAL A 3 13.40 -6.46 -0.48
CA VAL A 3 12.19 -6.36 0.34
C VAL A 3 12.46 -5.32 1.43
N PRO A 4 11.59 -4.33 1.64
CA PRO A 4 11.75 -3.35 2.72
C PRO A 4 11.98 -4.03 4.07
N SER A 5 12.84 -3.43 4.90
CA SER A 5 13.19 -4.01 6.20
C SER A 5 11.98 -4.27 7.09
N ALA A 6 10.97 -3.39 7.04
CA ALA A 6 9.72 -3.54 7.78
C ALA A 6 8.89 -4.78 7.40
N PHE A 7 9.14 -5.37 6.23
CA PHE A 7 8.45 -6.58 5.76
C PHE A 7 9.25 -7.87 6.03
N ARG A 8 10.56 -7.74 6.30
CA ARG A 8 11.42 -8.90 6.53
C ARG A 8 11.07 -9.59 7.86
N GLY A 9 10.83 -10.89 7.79
CA GLY A 9 10.44 -11.69 8.96
C GLY A 9 8.97 -11.58 9.36
N ALA A 10 8.26 -10.54 8.89
CA ALA A 10 6.82 -10.38 9.15
C ALA A 10 5.94 -11.06 8.08
N MET A 11 6.52 -11.45 6.96
CA MET A 11 5.80 -12.06 5.85
C MET A 11 6.32 -13.47 5.55
N ARG A 12 5.41 -14.39 5.27
CA ARG A 12 5.74 -15.75 4.78
C ARG A 12 6.09 -15.73 3.29
N LEU A 13 5.42 -14.86 2.53
CA LEU A 13 5.64 -14.68 1.10
C LEU A 13 5.84 -13.19 0.82
N PRO A 14 6.74 -12.83 -0.10
CA PRO A 14 6.92 -11.44 -0.53
C PRO A 14 5.78 -11.02 -1.48
N ALA A 15 4.56 -11.06 -0.97
CA ALA A 15 3.34 -10.78 -1.73
C ALA A 15 2.44 -9.81 -0.99
N ILE A 16 1.78 -8.93 -1.75
CA ILE A 16 0.75 -8.01 -1.26
C ILE A 16 -0.56 -8.40 -1.93
N ALA A 17 -1.60 -8.68 -1.14
CA ALA A 17 -2.95 -8.84 -1.65
C ALA A 17 -3.45 -7.45 -2.10
N ALA A 18 -3.75 -7.34 -3.39
CA ALA A 18 -4.12 -6.08 -4.03
C ALA A 18 -5.37 -5.44 -3.41
N PRO A 19 -5.42 -4.10 -3.33
CA PRO A 19 -6.61 -3.40 -2.84
C PRO A 19 -7.74 -3.49 -3.87
N MET A 20 -8.77 -4.29 -3.57
CA MET A 20 -9.91 -4.50 -4.46
C MET A 20 -11.08 -3.61 -4.06
N PHE A 21 -11.54 -2.76 -4.99
CA PHE A 21 -12.70 -1.89 -4.75
C PHE A 21 -13.94 -2.73 -4.43
N LEU A 22 -14.68 -2.32 -3.41
CA LEU A 22 -15.88 -2.97 -2.84
C LEU A 22 -15.67 -4.38 -2.25
N VAL A 23 -14.53 -5.02 -2.48
CA VAL A 23 -14.26 -6.40 -2.03
C VAL A 23 -13.37 -6.43 -0.80
N SER A 24 -12.26 -5.68 -0.83
CA SER A 24 -11.34 -5.66 0.29
C SER A 24 -11.90 -4.84 1.45
N GLY A 25 -12.16 -5.50 2.56
CA GLY A 25 -12.58 -4.91 3.83
C GLY A 25 -11.68 -5.35 4.97
N PRO A 26 -11.91 -4.86 6.21
CA PRO A 26 -11.04 -5.12 7.35
C PRO A 26 -10.89 -6.61 7.65
N THR A 27 -11.94 -7.40 7.54
CA THR A 27 -11.88 -8.86 7.79
C THR A 27 -10.94 -9.56 6.81
N LEU A 28 -11.09 -9.30 5.49
CA LEU A 28 -10.23 -9.91 4.48
C LEU A 28 -8.77 -9.51 4.69
N VAL A 29 -8.53 -8.23 4.99
CA VAL A 29 -7.18 -7.71 5.23
C VAL A 29 -6.56 -8.34 6.48
N ALA A 30 -7.31 -8.43 7.58
CA ALA A 30 -6.85 -9.04 8.81
C ALA A 30 -6.44 -10.52 8.61
N GLU A 31 -7.30 -11.31 7.98
CA GLU A 31 -7.02 -12.73 7.72
C GLU A 31 -5.84 -12.93 6.76
N THR A 32 -5.73 -12.07 5.76
CA THR A 32 -4.58 -12.06 4.85
C THR A 32 -3.27 -11.79 5.61
N CYS A 33 -3.27 -10.79 6.49
CA CYS A 33 -2.10 -10.45 7.30
C CYS A 33 -1.73 -11.58 8.29
N LYS A 34 -2.71 -12.19 8.94
CA LYS A 34 -2.52 -13.35 9.83
C LYS A 34 -1.98 -14.57 9.08
N ALA A 35 -2.31 -14.72 7.79
CA ALA A 35 -1.75 -15.76 6.94
C ALA A 35 -0.29 -15.48 6.51
N GLY A 36 0.27 -14.32 6.83
CA GLY A 36 1.64 -13.93 6.51
C GLY A 36 1.81 -13.28 5.12
N VAL A 37 0.74 -12.76 4.54
CA VAL A 37 0.72 -11.97 3.30
C VAL A 37 0.23 -10.57 3.63
N ALA A 38 0.87 -9.52 3.10
CA ALA A 38 0.43 -8.15 3.36
C ALA A 38 -0.96 -7.90 2.74
N GLY A 39 -1.94 -7.57 3.57
CA GLY A 39 -3.30 -7.28 3.13
C GLY A 39 -3.50 -5.80 2.85
N THR A 40 -4.30 -5.44 1.83
CA THR A 40 -4.60 -4.05 1.53
C THR A 40 -6.06 -3.82 1.16
N PHE A 41 -6.54 -2.59 1.39
CA PHE A 41 -7.85 -2.13 0.93
C PHE A 41 -7.79 -0.67 0.46
N PRO A 42 -8.66 -0.25 -0.47
CA PRO A 42 -8.82 1.16 -0.82
C PRO A 42 -9.47 1.93 0.33
N ALA A 43 -8.96 3.12 0.69
CA ALA A 43 -9.57 3.98 1.70
C ALA A 43 -11.05 4.27 1.38
N LEU A 44 -11.36 4.42 0.10
CA LEU A 44 -12.73 4.67 -0.37
C LEU A 44 -13.71 3.49 -0.21
N ASN A 45 -13.26 2.30 0.19
CA ASN A 45 -14.15 1.20 0.54
C ASN A 45 -14.89 1.47 1.86
N ALA A 46 -14.27 2.19 2.79
CA ALA A 46 -14.97 2.83 3.90
C ALA A 46 -15.71 4.06 3.36
N ARG A 47 -17.03 4.12 3.54
CA ARG A 47 -17.88 5.14 2.91
C ARG A 47 -17.70 6.53 3.50
N THR A 48 -17.29 6.60 4.76
CA THR A 48 -17.05 7.84 5.50
C THR A 48 -15.67 7.82 6.18
N PRO A 49 -15.10 8.99 6.53
CA PRO A 49 -13.90 9.04 7.36
C PRO A 49 -14.07 8.34 8.70
N ASP A 50 -15.23 8.46 9.35
CA ASP A 50 -15.51 7.80 10.63
C ASP A 50 -15.49 6.27 10.50
N GLU A 51 -16.03 5.75 9.39
CA GLU A 51 -15.96 4.31 9.11
C GLU A 51 -14.51 3.87 8.86
N LEU A 52 -13.71 4.67 8.15
CA LEU A 52 -12.29 4.40 7.97
C LEU A 52 -11.53 4.40 9.30
N ASP A 53 -11.81 5.36 10.18
CA ASP A 53 -11.23 5.44 11.53
C ASP A 53 -11.53 4.17 12.34
N ALA A 54 -12.78 3.73 12.32
CA ALA A 54 -13.22 2.50 12.99
C ALA A 54 -12.53 1.24 12.42
N TRP A 55 -12.43 1.13 11.08
CA TRP A 55 -11.74 0.01 10.43
C TRP A 55 -10.27 -0.06 10.79
N LEU A 56 -9.57 1.08 10.81
CA LEU A 56 -8.16 1.14 11.18
C LEU A 56 -7.93 0.78 12.65
N GLY A 57 -8.80 1.26 13.54
CA GLY A 57 -8.76 0.89 14.96
C GLY A 57 -8.94 -0.62 15.17
N THR A 58 -9.92 -1.22 14.49
CA THR A 58 -10.19 -2.66 14.54
C THR A 58 -9.02 -3.47 14.01
N LEU A 59 -8.46 -3.11 12.85
CA LEU A 59 -7.30 -3.79 12.27
C LEU A 59 -6.07 -3.74 13.18
N ASN A 60 -5.76 -2.58 13.74
CA ASN A 60 -4.64 -2.43 14.65
C ASN A 60 -4.80 -3.32 15.89
N ALA A 61 -5.99 -3.34 16.49
CA ALA A 61 -6.29 -4.16 17.66
C ALA A 61 -6.19 -5.67 17.34
N ASP A 62 -6.82 -6.10 16.25
CA ASP A 62 -6.87 -7.52 15.83
C ASP A 62 -5.48 -8.06 15.49
N LEU A 63 -4.68 -7.32 14.72
CA LEU A 63 -3.33 -7.74 14.37
C LEU A 63 -2.36 -7.67 15.56
N ALA A 64 -2.56 -6.74 16.48
CA ALA A 64 -1.79 -6.71 17.73
C ALA A 64 -2.12 -7.92 18.61
N ALA A 65 -3.39 -8.28 18.73
CA ALA A 65 -3.82 -9.48 19.46
C ALA A 65 -3.25 -10.77 18.84
N ALA A 66 -3.28 -10.87 17.51
CA ALA A 66 -2.70 -12.02 16.79
C ALA A 66 -1.20 -12.19 17.06
N ARG A 67 -0.42 -11.09 17.04
CA ARG A 67 1.01 -11.10 17.35
C ARG A 67 1.29 -11.45 18.82
N ALA A 68 0.42 -11.00 19.74
CA ALA A 68 0.56 -11.32 21.17
C ALA A 68 0.24 -12.80 21.46
N ALA A 69 -0.74 -13.36 20.75
CA ALA A 69 -1.14 -14.75 20.92
C ALA A 69 -0.08 -15.75 20.43
N ASP A 70 0.61 -15.42 19.34
CA ASP A 70 1.72 -16.21 18.83
C ASP A 70 2.87 -15.30 18.31
N PRO A 71 3.84 -14.99 19.19
CA PRO A 71 4.97 -14.14 18.80
C PRO A 71 5.88 -14.74 17.70
N ALA A 72 5.77 -16.04 17.43
CA ALA A 72 6.50 -16.71 16.36
C ALA A 72 5.75 -16.67 15.00
N ALA A 73 4.46 -16.34 15.03
CA ALA A 73 3.68 -16.22 13.80
C ALA A 73 4.13 -15.04 12.94
N ALA A 74 4.24 -15.28 11.65
CA ALA A 74 4.45 -14.23 10.67
C ALA A 74 3.13 -13.49 10.43
N VAL A 75 2.85 -12.44 11.22
CA VAL A 75 1.70 -11.55 11.01
C VAL A 75 2.15 -10.36 10.19
N ALA A 76 1.80 -10.36 8.91
CA ALA A 76 2.22 -9.35 7.95
C ALA A 76 1.64 -7.96 8.25
N PRO A 77 2.28 -6.86 7.83
CA PRO A 77 1.72 -5.53 7.91
C PRO A 77 0.55 -5.37 6.92
N TYR A 78 -0.42 -4.52 7.27
CA TYR A 78 -1.46 -4.10 6.34
C TYR A 78 -1.13 -2.76 5.69
N GLY A 79 -1.76 -2.47 4.56
CA GLY A 79 -1.65 -1.19 3.88
C GLY A 79 -2.98 -0.64 3.40
N ILE A 80 -2.96 0.64 3.03
CA ILE A 80 -4.10 1.34 2.45
C ILE A 80 -3.74 1.87 1.08
N ASN A 81 -4.66 1.72 0.12
CA ASN A 81 -4.59 2.44 -1.13
C ASN A 81 -5.32 3.78 -1.02
N LEU A 82 -4.56 4.86 -1.24
CA LEU A 82 -5.05 6.24 -1.27
C LEU A 82 -5.03 6.76 -2.71
N ILE A 83 -6.21 7.03 -3.26
CA ILE A 83 -6.39 7.55 -4.61
C ILE A 83 -6.21 9.07 -4.58
N LEU A 84 -5.15 9.58 -5.22
CA LEU A 84 -4.76 10.99 -5.22
C LEU A 84 -5.38 11.81 -6.37
N HIS A 85 -6.37 11.26 -7.07
CA HIS A 85 -7.03 11.97 -8.15
C HIS A 85 -7.71 13.24 -7.63
N ALA A 86 -7.62 14.34 -8.39
CA ALA A 86 -8.15 15.65 -8.00
C ALA A 86 -9.66 15.67 -7.68
N SER A 87 -10.42 14.70 -8.22
CA SER A 87 -11.84 14.55 -7.90
C SER A 87 -12.11 13.84 -6.56
N ASN A 88 -11.09 13.34 -5.87
CA ASN A 88 -11.27 12.69 -4.57
C ASN A 88 -11.21 13.73 -3.44
N PRO A 89 -12.35 14.13 -2.85
CA PRO A 89 -12.38 15.14 -1.78
C PRO A 89 -11.86 14.59 -0.45
N ARG A 90 -11.63 13.27 -0.36
CA ARG A 90 -11.26 12.59 0.87
C ARG A 90 -9.75 12.44 1.08
N VAL A 91 -8.92 12.89 0.14
CA VAL A 91 -7.45 12.72 0.25
C VAL A 91 -6.91 13.26 1.57
N ALA A 92 -7.25 14.49 1.93
CA ALA A 92 -6.74 15.10 3.16
C ALA A 92 -7.27 14.41 4.45
N PRO A 93 -8.59 14.25 4.65
CA PRO A 93 -9.09 13.58 5.85
C PRO A 93 -8.65 12.12 5.96
N ASP A 94 -8.59 11.38 4.85
CA ASP A 94 -8.10 10.00 4.89
C ASP A 94 -6.60 9.93 5.22
N LEU A 95 -5.78 10.87 4.74
CA LEU A 95 -4.37 10.96 5.09
C LEU A 95 -4.16 11.28 6.58
N GLU A 96 -4.98 12.15 7.16
CA GLU A 96 -4.94 12.41 8.60
C GLU A 96 -5.20 11.15 9.42
N LEU A 97 -6.20 10.35 9.03
CA LEU A 97 -6.50 9.07 9.68
C LEU A 97 -5.39 8.04 9.50
N ILE A 98 -4.81 7.95 8.30
CA ILE A 98 -3.65 7.11 8.02
C ILE A 98 -2.49 7.45 8.97
N CYS A 99 -2.20 8.73 9.15
CA CYS A 99 -1.17 9.20 10.07
C CYS A 99 -1.53 8.94 11.55
N LYS A 100 -2.77 9.20 11.96
CA LYS A 100 -3.29 8.93 13.31
C LYS A 100 -3.08 7.46 13.72
N HIS A 101 -3.43 6.56 12.81
CA HIS A 101 -3.32 5.11 13.05
C HIS A 101 -1.94 4.52 12.72
N LYS A 102 -1.00 5.33 12.22
CA LYS A 102 0.34 4.91 11.81
C LYS A 102 0.31 3.70 10.88
N VAL A 103 -0.52 3.78 9.83
CA VAL A 103 -0.67 2.69 8.86
C VAL A 103 0.70 2.26 8.33
N PRO A 104 1.07 0.96 8.42
CA PRO A 104 2.43 0.51 8.11
C PRO A 104 2.92 0.87 6.71
N PHE A 105 2.03 0.82 5.70
CA PHE A 105 2.36 1.30 4.36
C PHE A 105 1.15 1.81 3.60
N VAL A 106 1.40 2.72 2.67
CA VAL A 106 0.38 3.35 1.82
C VAL A 106 0.71 3.08 0.36
N ILE A 107 -0.29 2.70 -0.42
CA ILE A 107 -0.20 2.64 -1.88
C ILE A 107 -0.88 3.88 -2.45
N THR A 108 -0.14 4.70 -3.19
CA THR A 108 -0.68 5.89 -3.85
C THR A 108 -1.00 5.61 -5.30
N SER A 109 -2.16 6.06 -5.75
CA SER A 109 -2.66 5.89 -7.11
C SER A 109 -3.12 7.22 -7.71
N LEU A 110 -2.94 7.39 -9.01
CA LEU A 110 -3.53 8.48 -9.82
C LEU A 110 -3.16 9.91 -9.38
N GLY A 111 -1.97 10.14 -8.84
CA GLY A 111 -1.55 11.49 -8.42
C GLY A 111 -0.09 11.60 -8.03
N GLN A 112 0.28 12.77 -7.49
CA GLN A 112 1.65 13.05 -7.03
C GLN A 112 1.78 12.64 -5.55
N PRO A 113 2.69 11.71 -5.19
CA PRO A 113 2.74 11.16 -3.85
C PRO A 113 3.50 12.02 -2.82
N GLY A 114 4.13 13.13 -3.20
CA GLY A 114 5.08 13.89 -2.36
C GLY A 114 4.57 14.25 -0.97
N GLU A 115 3.35 14.79 -0.85
CA GLU A 115 2.77 15.13 0.46
C GLU A 115 2.47 13.86 1.29
N VAL A 116 2.02 12.79 0.65
CA VAL A 116 1.80 11.50 1.33
C VAL A 116 3.12 10.92 1.82
N VAL A 117 4.17 10.95 0.99
CA VAL A 117 5.52 10.50 1.38
C VAL A 117 6.00 11.25 2.62
N LYS A 118 5.92 12.58 2.61
CA LYS A 118 6.32 13.42 3.75
C LYS A 118 5.55 13.05 5.03
N ALA A 119 4.24 12.93 4.94
CA ALA A 119 3.38 12.64 6.09
C ALA A 119 3.60 11.22 6.64
N VAL A 120 3.69 10.23 5.76
CA VAL A 120 3.86 8.81 6.13
C VAL A 120 5.25 8.53 6.67
N HIS A 121 6.30 9.10 6.05
CA HIS A 121 7.67 8.98 6.55
C HIS A 121 7.86 9.63 7.93
N ALA A 122 7.08 10.65 8.27
CA ALA A 122 7.17 11.32 9.58
C ALA A 122 6.92 10.36 10.78
N TYR A 123 6.14 9.29 10.58
CA TYR A 123 5.94 8.27 11.61
C TYR A 123 6.63 6.92 11.31
N GLY A 124 7.44 6.85 10.26
CA GLY A 124 8.19 5.65 9.87
C GLY A 124 7.43 4.64 9.02
N GLY A 125 6.29 5.03 8.44
CA GLY A 125 5.56 4.22 7.45
C GLY A 125 6.24 4.23 6.08
N LEU A 126 5.80 3.35 5.18
CA LEU A 126 6.32 3.23 3.82
C LEU A 126 5.29 3.70 2.79
N VAL A 127 5.77 4.21 1.67
CA VAL A 127 4.91 4.62 0.55
C VAL A 127 5.31 3.87 -0.72
N PHE A 128 4.35 3.18 -1.32
CA PHE A 128 4.44 2.60 -2.65
C PHE A 128 3.59 3.41 -3.61
N SER A 129 3.99 3.50 -4.88
CA SER A 129 3.19 4.15 -5.90
C SER A 129 2.93 3.21 -7.05
N ASP A 130 1.66 3.06 -7.44
CA ASP A 130 1.32 2.32 -8.64
C ASP A 130 1.57 3.19 -9.89
N VAL A 131 2.11 2.56 -10.92
CA VAL A 131 2.50 3.23 -12.16
C VAL A 131 2.22 2.34 -13.38
N ILE A 132 1.81 2.95 -14.48
CA ILE A 132 1.49 2.23 -15.72
C ILE A 132 2.59 2.38 -16.80
N HIS A 133 3.60 3.24 -16.58
CA HIS A 133 4.73 3.43 -17.47
C HIS A 133 5.91 4.14 -16.79
N ALA A 134 7.09 4.09 -17.40
CA ALA A 134 8.35 4.59 -16.85
C ALA A 134 8.34 6.09 -16.48
N TYR A 135 7.58 6.93 -17.20
CA TYR A 135 7.45 8.36 -16.86
C TYR A 135 6.83 8.57 -15.47
N HIS A 136 5.74 7.87 -15.15
CA HIS A 136 5.13 7.94 -13.81
C HIS A 136 6.05 7.34 -12.74
N ALA A 137 6.78 6.26 -13.07
CA ALA A 137 7.76 5.67 -12.19
C ALA A 137 8.89 6.65 -11.81
N ARG A 138 9.40 7.44 -12.78
CA ARG A 138 10.41 8.49 -12.52
C ARG A 138 9.87 9.57 -11.58
N LYS A 139 8.61 9.98 -11.77
CA LYS A 139 7.97 10.97 -10.88
C LYS A 139 7.77 10.43 -9.45
N ALA A 140 7.35 9.18 -9.32
CA ALA A 140 7.21 8.54 -8.02
C ALA A 140 8.57 8.41 -7.31
N ALA A 141 9.61 7.96 -8.03
CA ALA A 141 10.97 7.89 -7.52
C ALA A 141 11.50 9.26 -7.05
N ALA A 142 11.29 10.30 -7.86
CA ALA A 142 11.69 11.67 -7.52
C ALA A 142 10.93 12.23 -6.29
N ALA A 143 9.72 11.76 -6.03
CA ALA A 143 8.94 12.11 -4.84
C ALA A 143 9.39 11.35 -3.58
N GLY A 144 10.30 10.38 -3.70
CA GLY A 144 10.90 9.67 -2.56
C GLY A 144 10.08 8.46 -2.07
N VAL A 145 9.30 7.80 -2.94
CA VAL A 145 8.60 6.57 -2.55
C VAL A 145 9.58 5.45 -2.20
N ASP A 146 9.16 4.50 -1.35
CA ASP A 146 9.94 3.35 -0.93
C ASP A 146 9.86 2.18 -1.93
N GLY A 147 8.81 2.17 -2.74
CA GLY A 147 8.63 1.15 -3.76
C GLY A 147 7.72 1.60 -4.90
N ILE A 148 7.84 0.90 -6.01
CA ILE A 148 7.03 1.11 -7.21
C ILE A 148 6.26 -0.17 -7.48
N ILE A 149 4.97 -0.03 -7.82
CA ILE A 149 4.10 -1.11 -8.26
C ILE A 149 3.91 -0.96 -9.78
N ALA A 150 4.51 -1.83 -10.56
CA ALA A 150 4.40 -1.81 -12.03
C ALA A 150 3.07 -2.45 -12.45
N VAL A 151 2.10 -1.61 -12.81
CA VAL A 151 0.77 -2.03 -13.27
C VAL A 151 0.80 -2.24 -14.77
N ALA A 152 1.01 -3.46 -15.19
CA ALA A 152 1.16 -3.84 -16.61
C ALA A 152 -0.18 -4.26 -17.26
N SER A 153 -0.14 -4.58 -18.54
CA SER A 153 -1.32 -4.96 -19.36
C SER A 153 -2.03 -6.22 -18.89
N GLY A 154 -1.41 -7.06 -18.06
CA GLY A 154 -2.02 -8.26 -17.48
C GLY A 154 -2.59 -8.06 -16.08
N ALA A 155 -2.57 -6.83 -15.54
CA ALA A 155 -3.08 -6.57 -14.20
C ALA A 155 -4.60 -6.71 -14.12
N GLY A 156 -5.10 -7.20 -12.99
CA GLY A 156 -6.53 -7.15 -12.66
C GLY A 156 -6.99 -5.71 -12.38
N GLY A 157 -8.23 -5.39 -12.71
CA GLY A 157 -8.78 -4.04 -12.53
C GLY A 157 -8.24 -3.04 -13.55
N HIS A 158 -7.91 -1.83 -13.11
CA HIS A 158 -7.29 -0.83 -13.97
C HIS A 158 -5.87 -1.26 -14.34
N ALA A 159 -5.65 -1.53 -15.62
CA ALA A 159 -4.38 -2.03 -16.12
C ALA A 159 -3.67 -0.99 -17.01
N GLY A 160 -2.35 -1.06 -17.05
CA GLY A 160 -1.56 -0.40 -18.07
C GLY A 160 -1.67 -1.12 -19.41
N THR A 161 -1.15 -0.49 -20.45
CA THR A 161 -1.12 -1.07 -21.82
C THR A 161 0.21 -1.76 -22.14
N GLN A 162 1.23 -1.50 -21.33
CA GLN A 162 2.58 -2.01 -21.57
C GLN A 162 2.75 -3.43 -21.00
N ASN A 163 3.49 -4.28 -21.72
CA ASN A 163 3.84 -5.62 -21.26
C ASN A 163 4.70 -5.55 -19.98
N ALA A 164 4.47 -6.48 -19.04
CA ALA A 164 5.15 -6.50 -17.74
C ALA A 164 6.68 -6.60 -17.87
N PHE A 165 7.21 -7.40 -18.76
CA PHE A 165 8.66 -7.58 -18.93
C PHE A 165 9.34 -6.28 -19.43
N SER A 166 8.72 -5.58 -20.39
CA SER A 166 9.25 -4.31 -20.88
C SER A 166 9.13 -3.22 -19.84
N LEU A 167 7.99 -3.09 -19.14
CA LEU A 167 7.78 -2.09 -18.11
C LEU A 167 8.79 -2.23 -16.96
N VAL A 168 8.97 -3.46 -16.46
CA VAL A 168 9.95 -3.74 -15.39
C VAL A 168 11.38 -3.41 -15.87
N ARG A 169 11.75 -3.77 -17.09
CA ARG A 169 13.07 -3.47 -17.65
C ARG A 169 13.32 -1.97 -17.72
N GLU A 170 12.38 -1.19 -18.25
CA GLU A 170 12.49 0.27 -18.35
C GLU A 170 12.58 0.94 -16.97
N ILE A 171 11.80 0.48 -15.99
CA ILE A 171 11.88 1.01 -14.62
C ILE A 171 13.24 0.67 -14.00
N ARG A 172 13.78 -0.53 -14.23
CA ARG A 172 15.08 -0.95 -13.71
C ARG A 172 16.28 -0.19 -14.26
N GLU A 173 16.13 0.55 -15.37
CA GLU A 173 17.20 1.42 -15.88
C GLU A 173 17.55 2.56 -14.90
N PHE A 174 16.63 2.96 -14.03
CA PHE A 174 16.83 4.09 -13.11
C PHE A 174 16.42 3.79 -11.66
N TRP A 175 15.69 2.70 -11.41
CA TRP A 175 15.17 2.36 -10.09
C TRP A 175 15.76 1.05 -9.56
N ASN A 176 16.55 1.14 -8.47
CA ASN A 176 17.16 -0.01 -7.80
C ASN A 176 16.43 -0.42 -6.52
N GLY A 177 15.36 0.30 -6.13
CA GLY A 177 14.55 0.04 -4.96
C GLY A 177 13.59 -1.13 -5.14
N THR A 178 12.60 -1.23 -4.23
CA THR A 178 11.53 -2.24 -4.31
C THR A 178 10.67 -2.03 -5.56
N LEU A 179 10.44 -3.09 -6.31
CA LEU A 179 9.62 -3.13 -7.51
C LEU A 179 8.87 -4.46 -7.55
#